data_fe9027c407d931c1ff5dcdf0564abfa2
#
_entry.id   fe9027c407d931c1ff5dcdf0564abfa2
#
_cell.length_a   1.000
_cell.length_b   1.000
_cell.length_c   1.000
_cell.angle_alpha   90.00
_cell.angle_beta   90.00
_cell.angle_gamma   90.00
#
_symmetry.space_group_name_H-M   'P 1'
#
loop_
_entity.id
_entity.type
_entity.pdbx_description
1 polymer ?
#
loop_
_entity_poly.entity_id
_entity_poly.type
_entity_poly.pdbx_seq_one_letter_code
_entity_poly.pdbx_strand_id
1 'polypeptide(L)'
;MKSWVIAGIVAAFAYGVYSIPLKYLSSDKYSKAPLELIALGLALGVAVTAVLFAWLRGGTVVLGSPQVMSNLLIGALAGAVWLIGTLAVTGAFRDPGTNVSQLIPLVNANTLVAVVLGLIFFNELANGVSLSRIMIGGSLIMVGGYILSA
;
A
#
# COMPACT_ATOMS: atom_id res chain seq x y z
N MET A 1 -18.18 5.78 -15.77
CA MET A 1 -17.30 4.89 -14.97
C MET A 1 -17.60 5.13 -13.49
N LYS A 2 -17.69 4.09 -12.65
CA LYS A 2 -17.98 4.29 -11.22
C LYS A 2 -16.79 5.02 -10.57
N SER A 3 -17.04 5.96 -9.65
CA SER A 3 -16.01 6.79 -9.01
C SER A 3 -14.88 6.00 -8.33
N TRP A 4 -15.21 4.85 -7.72
CA TRP A 4 -14.22 3.98 -7.09
C TRP A 4 -13.24 3.35 -8.09
N VAL A 5 -13.64 3.15 -9.35
CA VAL A 5 -12.75 2.61 -10.40
C VAL A 5 -11.67 3.64 -10.75
N ILE A 6 -12.06 4.92 -10.85
CA ILE A 6 -11.10 6.01 -11.09
C ILE A 6 -10.12 6.11 -9.93
N ALA A 7 -10.63 6.09 -8.70
CA ALA A 7 -9.78 6.11 -7.50
C ALA A 7 -8.80 4.93 -7.47
N GLY A 8 -9.25 3.73 -7.85
CA GLY A 8 -8.41 2.54 -7.94
C GLY A 8 -7.28 2.69 -8.98
N ILE A 9 -7.57 3.27 -10.14
CA ILE A 9 -6.56 3.52 -11.18
C ILE A 9 -5.52 4.54 -10.69
N VAL A 10 -5.95 5.63 -10.05
CA VAL A 10 -5.05 6.64 -9.47
C VAL A 10 -4.16 6.02 -8.40
N ALA A 11 -4.75 5.21 -7.51
CA ALA A 11 -4.00 4.51 -6.47
C ALA A 11 -2.98 3.52 -7.06
N ALA A 12 -3.37 2.74 -8.07
CA ALA A 12 -2.47 1.81 -8.75
C ALA A 12 -1.28 2.53 -9.39
N PHE A 13 -1.53 3.68 -10.04
CA PHE A 13 -0.46 4.49 -10.59
C PHE A 13 0.48 5.03 -9.50
N ALA A 14 -0.06 5.61 -8.43
CA ALA A 14 0.73 6.14 -7.32
C ALA A 14 1.58 5.05 -6.65
N TYR A 15 0.99 3.88 -6.40
CA TYR A 15 1.71 2.74 -5.82
C TYR A 15 2.73 2.11 -6.77
N GLY A 16 2.53 2.20 -8.08
CA GLY A 16 3.53 1.79 -9.06
C GLY A 16 4.73 2.74 -9.06
N VAL A 17 4.47 4.05 -9.14
CA VAL A 17 5.52 5.08 -9.22
C VAL A 17 6.38 5.11 -7.96
N TYR A 18 5.81 4.96 -6.75
CA TYR A 18 6.58 5.06 -5.51
C TYR A 18 7.67 3.99 -5.36
N SER A 19 7.54 2.86 -6.04
CA SER A 19 8.54 1.79 -5.99
C SER A 19 9.89 2.20 -6.61
N ILE A 20 9.88 3.15 -7.54
CA ILE A 20 11.10 3.64 -8.22
C ILE A 20 12.05 4.37 -7.26
N PRO A 21 11.62 5.43 -6.52
CA PRO A 21 12.49 6.05 -5.53
C PRO A 21 12.93 5.07 -4.42
N LEU A 22 12.08 4.11 -4.01
CA LEU A 22 12.50 3.11 -3.04
C LEU A 22 13.65 2.24 -3.55
N LYS A 23 13.57 1.75 -4.78
CA LYS A 23 14.67 0.99 -5.40
C LYS A 23 15.94 1.85 -5.54
N TYR A 24 15.81 3.10 -5.95
CA TYR A 24 16.95 4.02 -6.06
C TYR A 24 17.64 4.21 -4.71
N LEU A 25 16.88 4.47 -3.65
CA LEU A 25 17.43 4.70 -2.30
C LEU A 25 18.05 3.44 -1.69
N SER A 26 17.50 2.26 -1.99
CA SER A 26 17.91 1.00 -1.35
C SER A 26 19.09 0.33 -2.02
N SER A 27 19.23 0.50 -3.34
CA SER A 27 20.21 -0.24 -4.13
C SER A 27 21.63 0.26 -3.93
N ASP A 28 22.55 -0.67 -3.74
CA ASP A 28 23.99 -0.40 -3.66
C ASP A 28 24.55 0.29 -4.91
N LYS A 29 23.91 0.08 -6.04
CA LYS A 29 24.28 0.70 -7.32
C LYS A 29 24.03 2.22 -7.35
N TYR A 30 23.06 2.71 -6.54
CA TYR A 30 22.65 4.12 -6.59
C TYR A 30 22.95 4.86 -5.29
N SER A 31 22.10 4.77 -4.28
CA SER A 31 22.21 5.60 -3.07
C SER A 31 22.64 4.83 -1.83
N LYS A 32 22.26 3.56 -1.68
CA LYS A 32 22.51 2.71 -0.48
C LYS A 32 22.13 3.40 0.84
N ALA A 33 21.04 4.15 0.84
CA ALA A 33 20.59 4.86 2.03
C ALA A 33 20.26 3.89 3.19
N PRO A 34 20.55 4.24 4.44
CA PRO A 34 20.10 3.47 5.61
C PRO A 34 18.58 3.31 5.62
N LEU A 35 18.09 2.14 6.06
CA LEU A 35 16.62 1.89 6.13
C LEU A 35 15.91 2.88 7.04
N GLU A 36 16.57 3.30 8.11
CA GLU A 36 16.09 4.29 9.07
C GLU A 36 15.86 5.65 8.41
N LEU A 37 16.77 6.06 7.54
CA LEU A 37 16.64 7.32 6.79
C LEU A 37 15.49 7.25 5.79
N ILE A 38 15.34 6.11 5.11
CA ILE A 38 14.22 5.88 4.19
C ILE A 38 12.90 5.90 4.96
N ALA A 39 12.83 5.23 6.11
CA ALA A 39 11.64 5.22 6.96
C ALA A 39 11.26 6.63 7.42
N LEU A 40 12.21 7.43 7.88
CA LEU A 40 11.98 8.82 8.29
C LEU A 40 11.52 9.69 7.12
N GLY A 41 12.13 9.53 5.95
CA GLY A 41 11.72 10.23 4.74
C GLY A 41 10.29 9.89 4.31
N LEU A 42 9.91 8.61 4.36
CA LEU A 42 8.55 8.17 4.09
C LEU A 42 7.55 8.75 5.11
N ALA A 43 7.88 8.70 6.40
CA ALA A 43 7.04 9.26 7.46
C ALA A 43 6.83 10.77 7.26
N LEU A 44 7.88 11.50 6.94
CA LEU A 44 7.81 12.93 6.64
C LEU A 44 6.92 13.22 5.43
N GLY A 45 7.12 12.48 4.32
CA GLY A 45 6.30 12.63 3.11
C GLY A 45 4.82 12.37 3.37
N VAL A 46 4.49 11.32 4.12
CA VAL A 46 3.11 11.01 4.53
C VAL A 46 2.54 12.11 5.42
N ALA A 47 3.29 12.60 6.41
CA ALA A 47 2.85 13.66 7.32
C ALA A 47 2.56 14.96 6.56
N VAL A 48 3.46 15.39 5.68
CA VAL A 48 3.28 16.61 4.87
C VAL A 48 2.06 16.47 3.95
N THR A 49 1.90 15.33 3.30
CA THR A 49 0.75 15.07 2.41
C THR A 49 -0.56 15.06 3.19
N ALA A 50 -0.58 14.47 4.39
CA ALA A 50 -1.76 14.44 5.26
C ALA A 50 -2.17 15.85 5.72
N VAL A 51 -1.21 16.68 6.14
CA VAL A 51 -1.45 18.07 6.53
C VAL A 51 -1.98 18.89 5.36
N LEU A 52 -1.35 18.77 4.18
CA LEU A 52 -1.78 19.45 2.96
C LEU A 52 -3.20 19.04 2.58
N PHE A 53 -3.52 17.74 2.63
CA PHE A 53 -4.85 17.24 2.35
C PHE A 53 -5.89 17.78 3.32
N ALA A 54 -5.59 17.82 4.63
CA ALA A 54 -6.48 18.37 5.64
C ALA A 54 -6.72 19.86 5.39
N TRP A 55 -5.68 20.60 5.06
CA TRP A 55 -5.77 22.04 4.73
C TRP A 55 -6.64 22.30 3.49
N LEU A 56 -6.40 21.56 2.41
CA LEU A 56 -7.18 21.69 1.14
C LEU A 56 -8.67 21.35 1.32
N ARG A 57 -8.99 20.45 2.25
CA ARG A 57 -10.38 20.07 2.57
C ARG A 57 -11.07 21.06 3.52
N GLY A 58 -10.36 22.04 4.04
CA GLY A 58 -10.89 22.96 5.07
C GLY A 58 -11.31 22.25 6.35
N GLY A 59 -10.75 21.05 6.61
CA GLY A 59 -11.11 20.22 7.74
C GLY A 59 -10.57 20.78 9.05
N THR A 60 -11.45 21.07 10.00
CA THR A 60 -11.09 21.31 11.40
C THR A 60 -11.17 19.99 12.16
N VAL A 61 -10.01 19.44 12.53
CA VAL A 61 -9.96 18.26 13.40
C VAL A 61 -10.02 18.76 14.85
N VAL A 62 -11.16 18.61 15.48
CA VAL A 62 -11.31 18.91 16.92
C VAL A 62 -10.70 17.74 17.70
N LEU A 63 -9.45 17.90 18.10
CA LEU A 63 -8.76 16.94 18.96
C LEU A 63 -9.41 17.00 20.37
N GLY A 64 -9.82 15.85 20.88
CA GLY A 64 -10.36 15.77 22.25
C GLY A 64 -11.64 14.95 22.39
N SER A 65 -12.30 14.58 21.31
CA SER A 65 -13.39 13.60 21.42
C SER A 65 -12.85 12.17 21.46
N PRO A 66 -13.43 11.25 22.26
CA PRO A 66 -13.02 9.84 22.29
C PRO A 66 -13.08 9.18 20.93
N GLN A 67 -14.04 9.54 20.09
CA GLN A 67 -14.19 9.01 18.74
C GLN A 67 -13.03 9.42 17.82
N VAL A 68 -12.59 10.67 17.89
CA VAL A 68 -11.45 11.16 17.09
C VAL A 68 -10.16 10.46 17.52
N MET A 69 -9.95 10.28 18.82
CA MET A 69 -8.79 9.57 19.34
C MET A 69 -8.77 8.11 18.89
N SER A 70 -9.89 7.40 18.96
CA SER A 70 -10.03 6.03 18.47
C SER A 70 -9.71 5.94 16.97
N ASN A 71 -10.26 6.83 16.15
CA ASN A 71 -10.02 6.85 14.71
C ASN A 71 -8.54 7.14 14.38
N LEU A 72 -7.89 8.03 15.12
CA LEU A 72 -6.47 8.32 14.97
C LEU A 72 -5.60 7.11 15.31
N LEU A 73 -5.92 6.38 16.37
CA LEU A 73 -5.20 5.16 16.76
C LEU A 73 -5.33 4.07 15.70
N ILE A 74 -6.53 3.84 15.18
CA ILE A 74 -6.76 2.87 14.09
C ILE A 74 -5.97 3.28 12.83
N GLY A 75 -6.02 4.56 12.47
CA GLY A 75 -5.24 5.09 11.35
C GLY A 75 -3.72 4.94 11.56
N ALA A 76 -3.24 5.20 12.77
CA ALA A 76 -1.82 5.03 13.12
C ALA A 76 -1.37 3.56 13.02
N LEU A 77 -2.20 2.61 13.49
CA LEU A 77 -1.95 1.18 13.34
C LEU A 77 -1.89 0.77 11.87
N ALA A 78 -2.83 1.23 11.05
CA ALA A 78 -2.82 0.95 9.61
C ALA A 78 -1.55 1.52 8.94
N GLY A 79 -1.14 2.73 9.31
CA GLY A 79 0.10 3.35 8.83
C GLY A 79 1.36 2.57 9.25
N ALA A 80 1.40 2.07 10.50
CA ALA A 80 2.50 1.25 10.98
C ALA A 80 2.63 -0.08 10.21
N VAL A 81 1.52 -0.77 9.98
CA VAL A 81 1.49 -2.01 9.19
C VAL A 81 1.94 -1.74 7.75
N TRP A 82 1.46 -0.65 7.14
CA TRP A 82 1.90 -0.25 5.79
C TRP A 82 3.41 0.02 5.74
N LEU A 83 3.95 0.74 6.72
CA LEU A 83 5.38 1.05 6.79
C LEU A 83 6.23 -0.21 6.95
N ILE A 84 5.81 -1.17 7.80
CA ILE A 84 6.50 -2.46 7.97
C ILE A 84 6.59 -3.19 6.62
N GLY A 85 5.47 -3.30 5.89
CA GLY A 85 5.46 -3.91 4.55
C GLY A 85 6.36 -3.17 3.56
N THR A 86 6.34 -1.84 3.58
CA THR A 86 7.19 -1.01 2.73
C THR A 86 8.68 -1.18 3.04
N LEU A 87 9.06 -1.27 4.32
CA LEU A 87 10.44 -1.53 4.72
C LEU A 87 10.90 -2.94 4.33
N ALA A 88 10.04 -3.93 4.36
CA ALA A 88 10.34 -5.27 3.87
C ALA A 88 10.66 -5.25 2.36
N VAL A 89 9.84 -4.58 1.55
CA VAL A 89 10.08 -4.37 0.11
C VAL A 89 11.39 -3.60 -0.11
N THR A 90 11.61 -2.53 0.66
CA THR A 90 12.81 -1.72 0.60
C THR A 90 14.06 -2.54 0.93
N GLY A 91 13.97 -3.41 1.95
CA GLY A 91 15.03 -4.36 2.31
C GLY A 91 15.33 -5.35 1.19
N ALA A 92 14.31 -5.90 0.54
CA ALA A 92 14.48 -6.80 -0.60
C ALA A 92 15.19 -6.12 -1.79
N PHE A 93 14.97 -4.83 -2.01
CA PHE A 93 15.67 -4.08 -3.06
C PHE A 93 17.18 -3.87 -2.81
N ARG A 94 17.68 -4.19 -1.62
CA ARG A 94 19.13 -4.20 -1.33
C ARG A 94 19.84 -5.37 -2.00
N ASP A 95 19.14 -6.46 -2.24
CA ASP A 95 19.68 -7.55 -3.02
C ASP A 95 19.90 -7.09 -4.49
N PRO A 96 21.14 -7.14 -5.01
CA PRO A 96 21.43 -6.75 -6.40
C PRO A 96 20.63 -7.54 -7.45
N GLY A 97 20.22 -8.77 -7.14
CA GLY A 97 19.41 -9.61 -8.02
C GLY A 97 17.93 -9.22 -8.07
N THR A 98 17.44 -8.42 -7.14
CA THR A 98 16.01 -8.08 -7.05
C THR A 98 15.64 -6.97 -8.03
N ASN A 99 14.76 -7.29 -8.98
CA ASN A 99 14.21 -6.33 -9.93
C ASN A 99 12.83 -5.81 -9.49
N VAL A 100 12.54 -4.54 -9.76
CA VAL A 100 11.22 -3.93 -9.49
C VAL A 100 10.12 -4.68 -10.22
N SER A 101 10.37 -5.05 -11.50
CA SER A 101 9.42 -5.78 -12.34
C SER A 101 9.06 -7.18 -11.83
N GLN A 102 9.90 -7.78 -11.00
CA GLN A 102 9.67 -9.10 -10.40
C GLN A 102 9.08 -8.99 -8.99
N LEU A 103 9.66 -8.14 -8.15
CA LEU A 103 9.23 -8.01 -6.77
C LEU A 103 7.84 -7.37 -6.63
N ILE A 104 7.56 -6.28 -7.35
CA ILE A 104 6.28 -5.57 -7.19
C ILE A 104 5.07 -6.39 -7.59
N PRO A 105 5.05 -7.15 -8.70
CA PRO A 105 3.95 -8.07 -8.98
C PRO A 105 3.74 -9.12 -7.89
N LEU A 106 4.81 -9.65 -7.28
CA LEU A 106 4.71 -10.57 -6.16
C LEU A 106 4.09 -9.90 -4.92
N VAL A 107 4.53 -8.68 -4.59
CA VAL A 107 3.95 -7.89 -3.49
C VAL A 107 2.47 -7.62 -3.71
N ASN A 108 2.02 -7.45 -4.95
CA ASN A 108 0.61 -7.23 -5.29
C ASN A 108 -0.29 -8.43 -4.94
N ALA A 109 0.26 -9.60 -4.57
CA ALA A 109 -0.50 -10.69 -3.97
C ALA A 109 -1.15 -10.29 -2.62
N ASN A 110 -0.73 -9.15 -2.00
CA ASN A 110 -1.40 -8.54 -0.85
C ASN A 110 -2.88 -8.22 -1.11
N THR A 111 -3.26 -8.02 -2.38
CA THR A 111 -4.66 -7.80 -2.76
C THR A 111 -5.54 -8.99 -2.40
N LEU A 112 -5.01 -10.21 -2.45
CA LEU A 112 -5.73 -11.41 -2.04
C LEU A 112 -5.95 -11.46 -0.53
N VAL A 113 -4.94 -11.05 0.24
CA VAL A 113 -5.08 -10.93 1.70
C VAL A 113 -6.19 -9.92 2.02
N ALA A 114 -6.19 -8.75 1.36
CA ALA A 114 -7.22 -7.74 1.54
C ALA A 114 -8.62 -8.25 1.15
N VAL A 115 -8.73 -9.00 0.04
CA VAL A 115 -9.99 -9.60 -0.38
C VAL A 115 -10.51 -10.60 0.66
N VAL A 116 -9.66 -11.52 1.13
CA VAL A 116 -10.06 -12.52 2.14
C VAL A 116 -10.50 -11.83 3.43
N LEU A 117 -9.74 -10.85 3.90
CA LEU A 117 -10.10 -10.09 5.10
C LEU A 117 -11.39 -9.28 4.90
N GLY A 118 -11.60 -8.69 3.72
CA GLY A 118 -12.84 -7.99 3.37
C GLY A 118 -14.06 -8.89 3.42
N LEU A 119 -13.95 -10.10 2.86
CA LEU A 119 -15.01 -11.10 2.91
C LEU A 119 -15.36 -11.52 4.34
N ILE A 120 -14.34 -11.68 5.21
CA ILE A 120 -14.52 -12.12 6.60
C ILE A 120 -15.04 -10.99 7.49
N PHE A 121 -14.36 -9.84 7.51
CA PHE A 121 -14.66 -8.78 8.47
C PHE A 121 -15.85 -7.91 8.07
N PHE A 122 -16.11 -7.73 6.77
CA PHE A 122 -17.19 -6.87 6.28
C PHE A 122 -18.37 -7.67 5.70
N ASN A 123 -18.30 -9.01 5.74
CA ASN A 123 -19.35 -9.91 5.24
C ASN A 123 -19.82 -9.55 3.80
N GLU A 124 -18.85 -9.25 2.93
CA GLU A 124 -19.13 -8.70 1.59
C GLU A 124 -19.92 -9.66 0.69
N LEU A 125 -19.88 -10.97 0.94
CA LEU A 125 -20.68 -11.95 0.21
C LEU A 125 -22.17 -11.72 0.44
N ALA A 126 -22.58 -11.37 1.65
CA ALA A 126 -23.97 -11.03 1.96
C ALA A 126 -24.42 -9.74 1.26
N ASN A 127 -23.49 -8.86 0.91
CA ASN A 127 -23.74 -7.62 0.19
C ASN A 127 -23.74 -7.79 -1.35
N GLY A 128 -23.81 -9.03 -1.85
CA GLY A 128 -23.96 -9.34 -3.27
C GLY A 128 -22.66 -9.38 -4.08
N VAL A 129 -21.51 -9.45 -3.42
CA VAL A 129 -20.24 -9.65 -4.09
C VAL A 129 -20.13 -11.08 -4.62
N SER A 130 -19.78 -11.24 -5.89
CA SER A 130 -19.72 -12.56 -6.52
C SER A 130 -18.43 -13.30 -6.18
N LEU A 131 -18.54 -14.40 -5.43
CA LEU A 131 -17.40 -15.25 -5.07
C LEU A 131 -16.66 -15.79 -6.31
N SER A 132 -17.41 -16.20 -7.36
CA SER A 132 -16.78 -16.73 -8.58
C SER A 132 -15.90 -15.68 -9.28
N ARG A 133 -16.34 -14.43 -9.34
CA ARG A 133 -15.53 -13.34 -9.92
C ARG A 133 -14.27 -13.06 -9.09
N ILE A 134 -14.39 -13.11 -7.77
CA ILE A 134 -13.24 -12.97 -6.86
C ILE A 134 -12.25 -14.10 -7.08
N MET A 135 -12.71 -15.35 -7.12
CA MET A 135 -11.85 -16.52 -7.30
C MET A 135 -11.12 -16.47 -8.65
N ILE A 136 -11.82 -16.16 -9.73
CA ILE A 136 -11.21 -16.04 -11.07
C ILE A 136 -10.21 -14.87 -11.10
N GLY A 137 -10.62 -13.67 -10.68
CA GLY A 137 -9.75 -12.49 -10.70
C GLY A 137 -8.53 -12.65 -9.80
N GLY A 138 -8.72 -13.19 -8.59
CA GLY A 138 -7.64 -13.46 -7.65
C GLY A 138 -6.64 -14.48 -8.18
N SER A 139 -7.11 -15.58 -8.78
CA SER A 139 -6.25 -16.59 -9.39
C SER A 139 -5.42 -16.00 -10.54
N LEU A 140 -6.00 -15.13 -11.36
CA LEU A 140 -5.27 -14.46 -12.45
C LEU A 140 -4.17 -13.54 -11.92
N ILE A 141 -4.42 -12.81 -10.82
CA ILE A 141 -3.42 -11.97 -10.16
C ILE A 141 -2.26 -12.83 -9.63
N MET A 142 -2.56 -13.97 -8.98
CA MET A 142 -1.54 -14.87 -8.46
C MET A 142 -0.68 -15.47 -9.56
N VAL A 143 -1.31 -16.03 -10.58
CA VAL A 143 -0.62 -16.66 -11.71
C VAL A 143 0.24 -15.63 -12.45
N GLY A 144 -0.31 -14.44 -12.73
CA GLY A 144 0.44 -13.36 -13.35
C GLY A 144 1.63 -12.89 -12.51
N GLY A 145 1.44 -12.70 -11.20
CA GLY A 145 2.52 -12.36 -10.28
C GLY A 145 3.61 -13.42 -10.20
N TYR A 146 3.24 -14.71 -10.16
CA TYR A 146 4.18 -15.82 -10.16
C TYR A 146 5.01 -15.87 -11.45
N ILE A 147 4.36 -15.77 -12.61
CA ILE A 147 5.06 -15.78 -13.92
C ILE A 147 6.07 -14.63 -14.01
N LEU A 148 5.72 -13.43 -13.51
CA LEU A 148 6.62 -12.28 -13.56
C LEU A 148 7.77 -12.38 -12.55
N SER A 149 7.60 -13.15 -11.46
CA SER A 149 8.63 -13.32 -10.42
C SER A 149 9.59 -14.50 -10.70
N ALA A 150 9.24 -15.40 -11.60
CA ALA A 150 10.08 -16.53 -12.03
C ALA A 150 11.16 -16.09 -13.02
#